data_dc94d7def99d74e76db7ae2b74cdb623
#
_entry.id   dc94d7def99d74e76db7ae2b74cdb623
#
_cell.length_a   1.000
_cell.length_b   1.000
_cell.length_c   1.000
_cell.angle_alpha   90.00
_cell.angle_beta   90.00
_cell.angle_gamma   90.00
#
_symmetry.space_group_name_H-M   'P 1'
#
loop_
_entity.id
_entity.type
_entity.pdbx_description
1 polymer ?
#
loop_
_entity_poly.entity_id
_entity_poly.type
_entity_poly.pdbx_seq_one_letter_code
_entity_poly.pdbx_strand_id
1 'polypeptide(L)'
;MDFEILTQKFQSYSGLVLVFFIAVHLAGIIFAGINPDAFEIYASNLHSSLFLPYPEIVLATTFIIHIFLTLKKVLKNRLSGNKAIIKTRRIDYLGVLASKVQPFTGVILASFLIIHLLQLRFPRPGDNLELISLKSKLGGFHILVLYSLASISLFFHMVQGIESGHRSLGILSQSNSLNIRYISRFISIFFGLSYLIMTFYLRFK
;
A
#
# COMPACT_ATOMS: atom_id res chain seq x y z
N MET A 1 16.37 -11.91 -23.25
CA MET A 1 15.90 -10.85 -22.31
C MET A 1 16.49 -11.19 -20.95
N ASP A 2 17.25 -10.26 -20.36
CA ASP A 2 17.91 -10.52 -19.07
C ASP A 2 16.88 -10.87 -17.99
N PHE A 3 17.09 -11.98 -17.32
CA PHE A 3 16.23 -12.45 -16.20
C PHE A 3 16.03 -11.37 -15.13
N GLU A 4 17.03 -10.52 -14.95
CA GLU A 4 16.98 -9.41 -13.99
C GLU A 4 15.99 -8.31 -14.42
N ILE A 5 15.98 -7.94 -15.71
CA ILE A 5 15.03 -6.97 -16.25
C ILE A 5 13.60 -7.48 -16.10
N LEU A 6 13.39 -8.77 -16.41
CA LEU A 6 12.08 -9.41 -16.23
C LEU A 6 11.60 -9.35 -14.78
N THR A 7 12.47 -9.71 -13.84
CA THR A 7 12.18 -9.67 -12.39
C THR A 7 11.79 -8.25 -11.93
N GLN A 8 12.49 -7.22 -12.41
CA GLN A 8 12.18 -5.83 -12.06
C GLN A 8 10.83 -5.37 -12.65
N LYS A 9 10.48 -5.80 -13.86
CA LYS A 9 9.17 -5.52 -14.46
C LYS A 9 8.05 -6.19 -13.70
N PHE A 10 8.20 -7.47 -13.33
CA PHE A 10 7.21 -8.19 -12.53
C PHE A 10 7.00 -7.54 -11.15
N GLN A 11 8.08 -7.08 -10.49
CA GLN A 11 7.97 -6.32 -9.25
C GLN A 11 7.16 -5.03 -9.44
N SER A 12 7.36 -4.33 -10.55
CA SER A 12 6.63 -3.09 -10.84
C SER A 12 5.16 -3.35 -11.15
N TYR A 13 4.84 -4.38 -11.94
CA TYR A 13 3.45 -4.76 -12.21
C TYR A 13 2.72 -5.23 -10.96
N SER A 14 3.36 -6.05 -10.12
CA SER A 14 2.74 -6.45 -8.85
C SER A 14 2.46 -5.25 -7.94
N GLY A 15 3.39 -4.29 -7.87
CA GLY A 15 3.16 -3.04 -7.14
C GLY A 15 2.00 -2.22 -7.70
N LEU A 16 1.82 -2.16 -9.03
CA LEU A 16 0.73 -1.45 -9.67
C LEU A 16 -0.63 -2.07 -9.36
N VAL A 17 -0.73 -3.41 -9.38
CA VAL A 17 -1.95 -4.13 -8.99
C VAL A 17 -2.32 -3.83 -7.53
N LEU A 18 -1.33 -3.81 -6.62
CA LEU A 18 -1.56 -3.47 -5.22
C LEU A 18 -2.00 -2.00 -5.05
N VAL A 19 -1.43 -1.05 -5.80
CA VAL A 19 -1.87 0.36 -5.78
C VAL A 19 -3.32 0.49 -6.27
N PHE A 20 -3.70 -0.23 -7.32
CA PHE A 20 -5.08 -0.26 -7.78
C PHE A 20 -6.03 -0.79 -6.70
N PHE A 21 -5.67 -1.89 -6.05
CA PHE A 21 -6.46 -2.43 -4.94
C PHE A 21 -6.60 -1.40 -3.79
N ILE A 22 -5.50 -0.74 -3.39
CA ILE A 22 -5.51 0.28 -2.34
C ILE A 22 -6.46 1.43 -2.71
N ALA A 23 -6.53 1.82 -3.99
CA ALA A 23 -7.45 2.86 -4.46
C ALA A 23 -8.93 2.44 -4.31
N VAL A 24 -9.26 1.23 -4.75
CA VAL A 24 -10.62 0.66 -4.61
C VAL A 24 -10.99 0.50 -3.13
N HIS A 25 -10.06 0.02 -2.32
CA HIS A 25 -10.25 -0.16 -0.88
C HIS A 25 -10.48 1.17 -0.16
N LEU A 26 -9.70 2.22 -0.49
CA LEU A 26 -9.91 3.56 0.05
C LEU A 26 -11.30 4.12 -0.32
N ALA A 27 -11.73 3.93 -1.57
CA ALA A 27 -13.07 4.34 -2.00
C ALA A 27 -14.17 3.64 -1.16
N GLY A 28 -14.01 2.35 -0.87
CA GLY A 28 -14.90 1.60 0.03
C GLY A 28 -14.94 2.17 1.45
N ILE A 29 -13.77 2.51 2.02
CA ILE A 29 -13.69 3.09 3.37
C ILE A 29 -14.32 4.49 3.40
N ILE A 30 -14.11 5.32 2.38
CA ILE A 30 -14.75 6.64 2.27
C ILE A 30 -16.27 6.47 2.17
N PHE A 31 -16.73 5.51 1.35
CA PHE A 31 -18.15 5.20 1.23
C PHE A 31 -18.77 4.77 2.56
N ALA A 32 -18.08 3.91 3.33
CA ALA A 32 -18.49 3.54 4.68
C ALA A 32 -18.62 4.74 5.65
N GLY A 33 -17.76 5.75 5.47
CA GLY A 33 -17.83 6.99 6.24
C GLY A 33 -19.00 7.90 5.86
N ILE A 34 -19.38 7.94 4.59
CA ILE A 34 -20.44 8.80 4.04
C ILE A 34 -21.82 8.18 4.27
N ASN A 35 -22.00 6.91 3.91
CA ASN A 35 -23.27 6.19 4.00
C ASN A 35 -23.07 4.81 4.62
N PRO A 36 -23.04 4.72 5.95
CA PRO A 36 -22.81 3.47 6.69
C PRO A 36 -23.77 2.34 6.32
N ASP A 37 -25.08 2.65 6.24
CA ASP A 37 -26.12 1.64 5.99
C ASP A 37 -25.98 1.02 4.59
N ALA A 38 -25.77 1.85 3.58
CA ALA A 38 -25.53 1.36 2.22
C ALA A 38 -24.22 0.59 2.10
N PHE A 39 -23.19 0.97 2.87
CA PHE A 39 -21.93 0.23 2.93
C PHE A 39 -22.12 -1.17 3.51
N GLU A 40 -22.88 -1.31 4.60
CA GLU A 40 -23.12 -2.62 5.22
C GLU A 40 -23.86 -3.57 4.27
N ILE A 41 -24.89 -3.07 3.56
CA ILE A 41 -25.60 -3.84 2.53
C ILE A 41 -24.63 -4.28 1.41
N TYR A 42 -23.78 -3.35 0.93
CA TYR A 42 -22.78 -3.65 -0.08
C TYR A 42 -21.76 -4.70 0.41
N ALA A 43 -21.25 -4.55 1.62
CA ALA A 43 -20.28 -5.47 2.21
C ALA A 43 -20.86 -6.87 2.40
N SER A 44 -22.10 -6.98 2.92
CA SER A 44 -22.80 -8.25 3.07
C SER A 44 -23.02 -8.94 1.73
N ASN A 45 -23.50 -8.21 0.69
CA ASN A 45 -23.67 -8.76 -0.65
C ASN A 45 -22.33 -9.22 -1.27
N LEU A 46 -21.25 -8.47 -1.03
CA LEU A 46 -19.92 -8.83 -1.51
C LEU A 46 -19.44 -10.13 -0.83
N HIS A 47 -19.62 -10.24 0.48
CA HIS A 47 -19.20 -11.42 1.25
C HIS A 47 -19.99 -12.69 0.91
N SER A 48 -21.25 -12.56 0.54
CA SER A 48 -22.07 -13.69 0.07
C SER A 48 -21.79 -14.10 -1.38
N SER A 49 -21.02 -13.28 -2.11
CA SER A 49 -20.69 -13.55 -3.51
C SER A 49 -19.73 -14.71 -3.68
N LEU A 50 -20.08 -15.65 -4.54
CA LEU A 50 -19.20 -16.76 -4.96
C LEU A 50 -17.97 -16.29 -5.75
N PHE A 51 -17.97 -15.06 -6.25
CA PHE A 51 -16.84 -14.51 -7.00
C PHE A 51 -15.76 -13.87 -6.13
N LEU A 52 -16.05 -13.50 -4.89
CA LEU A 52 -15.10 -12.83 -4.01
C LEU A 52 -13.79 -13.60 -3.78
N PRO A 53 -13.76 -14.92 -3.62
CA PRO A 53 -12.51 -15.64 -3.42
C PRO A 53 -11.49 -15.50 -4.57
N TYR A 54 -11.94 -15.28 -5.81
CA TYR A 54 -11.02 -15.15 -6.95
C TYR A 54 -10.12 -13.91 -6.87
N PRO A 55 -10.64 -12.68 -6.73
CA PRO A 55 -9.79 -11.51 -6.54
C PRO A 55 -8.97 -11.57 -5.27
N GLU A 56 -9.45 -12.20 -4.19
CA GLU A 56 -8.68 -12.38 -2.96
C GLU A 56 -7.45 -13.26 -3.18
N ILE A 57 -7.58 -14.38 -3.89
CA ILE A 57 -6.47 -15.27 -4.24
C ILE A 57 -5.47 -14.52 -5.14
N VAL A 58 -5.95 -13.78 -6.14
CA VAL A 58 -5.11 -12.98 -7.03
C VAL A 58 -4.32 -11.94 -6.23
N LEU A 59 -4.97 -11.22 -5.32
CA LEU A 59 -4.32 -10.20 -4.48
C LEU A 59 -3.31 -10.83 -3.52
N ALA A 60 -3.66 -11.93 -2.85
CA ALA A 60 -2.74 -12.64 -1.96
C ALA A 60 -1.49 -13.15 -2.70
N THR A 61 -1.69 -13.74 -3.88
CA THR A 61 -0.59 -14.21 -4.73
C THR A 61 0.28 -13.05 -5.20
N THR A 62 -0.34 -11.96 -5.66
CA THR A 62 0.37 -10.74 -6.08
C THR A 62 1.19 -10.15 -4.93
N PHE A 63 0.65 -10.11 -3.72
CA PHE A 63 1.33 -9.62 -2.53
C PHE A 63 2.54 -10.48 -2.18
N ILE A 64 2.41 -11.80 -2.19
CA ILE A 64 3.51 -12.74 -1.93
C ILE A 64 4.63 -12.56 -2.97
N ILE A 65 4.27 -12.49 -4.25
CA ILE A 65 5.23 -12.24 -5.33
C ILE A 65 5.94 -10.90 -5.13
N HIS A 66 5.18 -9.82 -4.81
CA HIS A 66 5.74 -8.49 -4.57
C HIS A 66 6.77 -8.50 -3.43
N ILE A 67 6.45 -9.13 -2.30
CA ILE A 67 7.38 -9.26 -1.17
C ILE A 67 8.63 -10.03 -1.58
N PHE A 68 8.47 -11.19 -2.20
CA PHE A 68 9.59 -12.05 -2.58
C PHE A 68 10.56 -11.32 -3.53
N LEU A 69 10.04 -10.67 -4.57
CA LEU A 69 10.86 -9.92 -5.53
C LEU A 69 11.53 -8.70 -4.87
N THR A 70 10.82 -8.03 -3.95
CA THR A 70 11.36 -6.89 -3.20
C THR A 70 12.49 -7.31 -2.27
N LEU A 71 12.32 -8.40 -1.52
CA LEU A 71 13.38 -8.94 -0.64
C LEU A 71 14.62 -9.31 -1.43
N LYS A 72 14.47 -10.01 -2.56
CA LYS A 72 15.57 -10.32 -3.47
C LYS A 72 16.33 -9.08 -3.91
N LYS A 73 15.61 -8.01 -4.30
CA LYS A 73 16.21 -6.73 -4.72
C LYS A 73 16.93 -6.02 -3.57
N VAL A 74 16.31 -5.98 -2.38
CA VAL A 74 16.91 -5.35 -1.20
C VAL A 74 18.21 -6.06 -0.80
N LEU A 75 18.20 -7.40 -0.76
CA LEU A 75 19.40 -8.19 -0.46
C LEU A 75 20.51 -7.94 -1.50
N LYS A 76 20.19 -7.99 -2.78
CA LYS A 76 21.14 -7.69 -3.86
C LYS A 76 21.75 -6.28 -3.70
N ASN A 77 20.93 -5.26 -3.47
CA ASN A 77 21.39 -3.88 -3.31
C ASN A 77 22.31 -3.72 -2.09
N ARG A 78 22.01 -4.40 -0.99
CA ARG A 78 22.85 -4.37 0.22
C ARG A 78 24.22 -5.02 -0.03
N LEU A 79 24.23 -6.18 -0.69
CA LEU A 79 25.46 -6.90 -1.04
C LEU A 79 26.34 -6.11 -2.03
N SER A 80 25.73 -5.36 -2.94
CA SER A 80 26.42 -4.51 -3.92
C SER A 80 26.84 -3.14 -3.37
N GLY A 81 26.57 -2.83 -2.09
CA GLY A 81 26.93 -1.54 -1.48
C GLY A 81 26.13 -0.34 -2.02
N ASN A 82 25.08 -0.56 -2.79
CA ASN A 82 24.27 0.51 -3.38
C ASN A 82 23.51 1.32 -2.31
N LYS A 83 23.86 2.62 -2.18
CA LYS A 83 23.22 3.55 -1.24
C LYS A 83 22.70 4.78 -1.98
N ALA A 84 21.49 5.22 -1.63
CA ALA A 84 20.98 6.50 -2.10
C ALA A 84 21.69 7.64 -1.38
N ILE A 85 22.30 8.56 -2.13
CA ILE A 85 22.95 9.77 -1.61
C ILE A 85 22.33 11.02 -2.26
N ILE A 86 22.46 12.16 -1.57
CA ILE A 86 21.86 13.43 -2.00
C ILE A 86 22.38 13.86 -3.37
N LYS A 87 23.69 13.72 -3.62
CA LYS A 87 24.30 14.11 -4.92
C LYS A 87 23.73 13.36 -6.11
N THR A 88 23.46 12.03 -5.97
CA THR A 88 22.90 11.21 -7.05
C THR A 88 21.43 11.50 -7.31
N ARG A 89 20.73 12.15 -6.37
CA ARG A 89 19.31 12.49 -6.47
C ARG A 89 19.03 13.98 -6.68
N ARG A 90 20.02 14.75 -7.17
CA ARG A 90 19.88 16.20 -7.43
C ARG A 90 19.27 16.96 -6.23
N ILE A 91 19.81 16.73 -5.04
CA ILE A 91 19.37 17.39 -3.77
C ILE A 91 17.89 17.05 -3.41
N ASP A 92 17.41 15.90 -3.80
CA ASP A 92 16.06 15.44 -3.45
C ASP A 92 16.05 14.74 -2.07
N TYR A 93 15.91 15.50 -1.01
CA TYR A 93 15.92 14.99 0.37
C TYR A 93 14.80 13.97 0.64
N LEU A 94 13.57 14.26 0.16
CA LEU A 94 12.44 13.35 0.35
C LEU A 94 12.64 12.02 -0.37
N GLY A 95 13.12 12.06 -1.60
CA GLY A 95 13.41 10.84 -2.37
C GLY A 95 14.55 10.02 -1.76
N VAL A 96 15.58 10.67 -1.18
CA VAL A 96 16.66 10.00 -0.44
C VAL A 96 16.11 9.35 0.83
N LEU A 97 15.30 10.08 1.60
CA LEU A 97 14.68 9.56 2.83
C LEU A 97 13.77 8.38 2.51
N ALA A 98 12.84 8.54 1.57
CA ALA A 98 11.93 7.48 1.14
C ALA A 98 12.68 6.22 0.67
N SER A 99 13.77 6.38 -0.08
CA SER A 99 14.61 5.27 -0.52
C SER A 99 15.30 4.53 0.65
N LYS A 100 15.76 5.27 1.67
CA LYS A 100 16.41 4.68 2.85
C LYS A 100 15.43 3.91 3.74
N VAL A 101 14.23 4.46 3.94
CA VAL A 101 13.21 3.87 4.81
C VAL A 101 12.34 2.82 4.10
N GLN A 102 12.41 2.70 2.77
CA GLN A 102 11.55 1.80 1.99
C GLN A 102 11.54 0.34 2.47
N PRO A 103 12.67 -0.30 2.83
CA PRO A 103 12.62 -1.66 3.36
C PRO A 103 11.85 -1.76 4.68
N PHE A 104 12.02 -0.77 5.56
CA PHE A 104 11.32 -0.73 6.86
C PHE A 104 9.82 -0.48 6.68
N THR A 105 9.45 0.47 5.83
CA THR A 105 8.04 0.74 5.52
C THR A 105 7.37 -0.46 4.86
N GLY A 106 8.09 -1.21 4.03
CA GLY A 106 7.61 -2.48 3.46
C GLY A 106 7.33 -3.53 4.53
N VAL A 107 8.20 -3.68 5.53
CA VAL A 107 7.98 -4.61 6.65
C VAL A 107 6.79 -4.17 7.50
N ILE A 108 6.66 -2.87 7.82
CA ILE A 108 5.52 -2.35 8.58
C ILE A 108 4.21 -2.62 7.83
N LEU A 109 4.16 -2.36 6.52
CA LEU A 109 2.97 -2.60 5.70
C LEU A 109 2.63 -4.10 5.62
N ALA A 110 3.62 -4.97 5.50
CA ALA A 110 3.40 -6.42 5.48
C ALA A 110 2.86 -6.91 6.84
N SER A 111 3.44 -6.46 7.94
CA SER A 111 2.97 -6.79 9.30
C SER A 111 1.56 -6.24 9.55
N PHE A 112 1.32 -5.00 9.14
CA PHE A 112 -0.02 -4.40 9.21
C PHE A 112 -1.05 -5.22 8.43
N LEU A 113 -0.74 -5.62 7.19
CA LEU A 113 -1.67 -6.39 6.37
C LEU A 113 -2.03 -7.73 7.02
N ILE A 114 -1.05 -8.44 7.57
CA ILE A 114 -1.29 -9.71 8.29
C ILE A 114 -2.24 -9.48 9.48
N ILE A 115 -1.95 -8.47 10.32
CA ILE A 115 -2.78 -8.15 11.48
C ILE A 115 -4.17 -7.71 11.04
N HIS A 116 -4.28 -6.87 10.01
CA HIS A 116 -5.54 -6.38 9.44
C HIS A 116 -6.43 -7.55 8.96
N LEU A 117 -5.85 -8.50 8.24
CA LEU A 117 -6.57 -9.69 7.78
C LEU A 117 -7.03 -10.57 8.95
N LEU A 118 -6.17 -10.78 9.96
CA LEU A 118 -6.51 -11.55 11.15
C LEU A 118 -7.58 -10.88 12.01
N GLN A 119 -7.69 -9.56 11.98
CA GLN A 119 -8.67 -8.81 12.77
C GLN A 119 -10.03 -8.65 12.10
N LEU A 120 -10.06 -8.51 10.78
CA LEU A 120 -11.28 -8.13 10.05
C LEU A 120 -11.70 -9.18 9.02
N ARG A 121 -10.75 -9.72 8.25
CA ARG A 121 -11.12 -10.61 7.13
C ARG A 121 -11.40 -12.03 7.58
N PHE A 122 -10.56 -12.62 8.44
CA PHE A 122 -10.73 -14.01 8.86
C PHE A 122 -11.84 -14.22 9.89
N PRO A 123 -12.07 -13.33 10.89
CA PRO A 123 -13.20 -13.51 11.82
C PRO A 123 -14.56 -13.37 11.15
N ARG A 124 -14.64 -12.70 10.00
CA ARG A 124 -15.88 -12.35 9.28
C ARG A 124 -16.98 -11.90 10.24
N PRO A 125 -17.16 -10.59 10.47
CA PRO A 125 -18.29 -10.09 11.23
C PRO A 125 -19.59 -10.66 10.68
N GLY A 126 -20.61 -10.78 11.50
CA GLY A 126 -21.96 -11.12 11.04
C GLY A 126 -22.49 -10.06 10.08
N ASP A 127 -23.56 -10.37 9.37
CA ASP A 127 -24.18 -9.46 8.41
C ASP A 127 -24.48 -8.10 9.05
N ASN A 128 -24.14 -7.03 8.33
CA ASN A 128 -24.32 -5.63 8.72
C ASN A 128 -23.51 -5.20 9.97
N LEU A 129 -22.40 -5.84 10.27
CA LEU A 129 -21.53 -5.52 11.42
C LEU A 129 -20.10 -5.14 11.02
N GLU A 130 -19.81 -4.96 9.75
CA GLU A 130 -18.45 -4.69 9.21
C GLU A 130 -17.87 -3.38 9.78
N LEU A 131 -18.63 -2.30 9.69
CA LEU A 131 -18.22 -0.98 10.15
C LEU A 131 -18.14 -0.92 11.67
N ILE A 132 -19.09 -1.54 12.36
CA ILE A 132 -19.10 -1.63 13.83
C ILE A 132 -17.87 -2.39 14.29
N SER A 133 -17.53 -3.50 13.65
CA SER A 133 -16.33 -4.28 13.95
C SER A 133 -15.06 -3.45 13.74
N LEU A 134 -14.96 -2.74 12.62
CA LEU A 134 -13.82 -1.87 12.33
C LEU A 134 -13.67 -0.76 13.37
N LYS A 135 -14.75 -0.05 13.71
CA LYS A 135 -14.75 1.00 14.73
C LYS A 135 -14.35 0.46 16.11
N SER A 136 -14.90 -0.69 16.51
CA SER A 136 -14.55 -1.36 17.77
C SER A 136 -13.05 -1.67 17.83
N LYS A 137 -12.45 -2.18 16.75
CA LYS A 137 -11.00 -2.45 16.70
C LYS A 137 -10.18 -1.17 16.79
N LEU A 138 -10.55 -0.12 16.06
CA LEU A 138 -9.91 1.20 16.15
C LEU A 138 -10.06 1.84 17.53
N GLY A 139 -10.99 1.38 18.35
CA GLY A 139 -11.15 1.74 19.76
C GLY A 139 -9.89 1.50 20.59
N GLY A 140 -9.11 0.48 20.29
CA GLY A 140 -7.86 0.18 21.00
C GLY A 140 -6.73 1.13 20.59
N PHE A 141 -6.05 1.74 21.56
CA PHE A 141 -4.94 2.68 21.28
C PHE A 141 -3.83 2.05 20.44
N HIS A 142 -3.44 0.82 20.73
CA HIS A 142 -2.39 0.10 19.97
C HIS A 142 -2.78 -0.14 18.50
N ILE A 143 -4.06 -0.37 18.23
CA ILE A 143 -4.56 -0.53 16.87
C ILE A 143 -4.58 0.82 16.13
N LEU A 144 -5.02 1.88 16.80
CA LEU A 144 -4.95 3.23 16.24
C LEU A 144 -3.51 3.59 15.84
N VAL A 145 -2.55 3.31 16.71
CA VAL A 145 -1.12 3.53 16.42
C VAL A 145 -0.66 2.69 15.21
N LEU A 146 -1.04 1.41 15.16
CA LEU A 146 -0.68 0.52 14.05
C LEU A 146 -1.22 1.03 12.71
N TYR A 147 -2.49 1.43 12.63
CA TYR A 147 -3.10 1.96 11.41
C TYR A 147 -2.49 3.31 11.00
N SER A 148 -2.17 4.16 11.97
CA SER A 148 -1.47 5.43 11.71
C SER A 148 -0.06 5.21 11.17
N LEU A 149 0.70 4.29 11.76
CA LEU A 149 2.02 3.91 11.27
C LEU A 149 1.96 3.29 9.87
N ALA A 150 0.96 2.46 9.60
CA ALA A 150 0.74 1.90 8.26
C ALA A 150 0.45 3.00 7.23
N SER A 151 -0.38 3.99 7.55
CA SER A 151 -0.69 5.12 6.66
C SER A 151 0.56 5.96 6.34
N ILE A 152 1.38 6.26 7.35
CA ILE A 152 2.66 6.97 7.18
C ILE A 152 3.65 6.12 6.36
N SER A 153 3.71 4.82 6.65
CA SER A 153 4.57 3.89 5.91
C SER A 153 4.14 3.78 4.46
N LEU A 154 2.84 3.77 4.19
CA LEU A 154 2.30 3.75 2.82
C LEU A 154 2.75 4.98 2.03
N PHE A 155 2.69 6.17 2.62
CA PHE A 155 3.20 7.39 2.00
C PHE A 155 4.66 7.24 1.53
N PHE A 156 5.59 6.89 2.43
CA PHE A 156 7.00 6.75 2.07
C PHE A 156 7.25 5.60 1.09
N HIS A 157 6.55 4.49 1.26
CA HIS A 157 6.66 3.33 0.39
C HIS A 157 6.24 3.66 -1.04
N MET A 158 5.15 4.42 -1.21
CA MET A 158 4.66 4.85 -2.52
C MET A 158 5.54 5.92 -3.17
N VAL A 159 6.07 6.90 -2.41
CA VAL A 159 7.00 7.93 -2.95
C VAL A 159 8.15 7.27 -3.70
N GLN A 160 8.78 6.29 -3.11
CA GLN A 160 9.89 5.57 -3.74
C GLN A 160 9.39 4.49 -4.71
N GLY A 161 8.29 3.80 -4.38
CA GLY A 161 7.74 2.70 -5.15
C GLY A 161 7.30 3.11 -6.54
N ILE A 162 6.53 4.20 -6.66
CA ILE A 162 6.03 4.72 -7.95
C ILE A 162 7.20 5.17 -8.83
N GLU A 163 8.15 5.97 -8.29
CA GLU A 163 9.31 6.43 -9.06
C GLU A 163 10.18 5.25 -9.55
N SER A 164 10.46 4.29 -8.67
CA SER A 164 11.25 3.12 -9.04
C SER A 164 10.53 2.19 -10.01
N GLY A 165 9.21 2.11 -9.94
CA GLY A 165 8.37 1.37 -10.87
C GLY A 165 8.47 1.93 -12.28
N HIS A 166 8.30 3.23 -12.46
CA HIS A 166 8.47 3.90 -13.76
C HIS A 166 9.87 3.68 -14.37
N ARG A 167 10.91 3.69 -13.53
CA ARG A 167 12.27 3.37 -13.95
C ARG A 167 12.39 1.93 -14.44
N SER A 168 11.87 0.97 -13.69
CA SER A 168 11.94 -0.46 -14.03
C SER A 168 11.13 -0.82 -15.28
N LEU A 169 10.06 -0.06 -15.57
CA LEU A 169 9.25 -0.22 -16.79
C LEU A 169 9.85 0.50 -18.01
N GLY A 170 10.92 1.27 -17.82
CA GLY A 170 11.55 2.04 -18.92
C GLY A 170 10.78 3.31 -19.30
N ILE A 171 9.81 3.75 -18.49
CA ILE A 171 9.00 4.96 -18.72
C ILE A 171 9.75 6.21 -18.28
N LEU A 172 10.62 6.09 -17.26
CA LEU A 172 11.38 7.21 -16.72
C LEU A 172 12.48 7.65 -17.69
N SER A 173 12.40 8.89 -18.16
CA SER A 173 13.39 9.55 -19.05
C SER A 173 13.91 10.83 -18.41
N GLN A 174 14.93 11.44 -19.01
CA GLN A 174 15.45 12.72 -18.53
C GLN A 174 14.40 13.84 -18.66
N SER A 175 13.60 13.82 -19.72
CA SER A 175 12.58 14.85 -20.01
C SER A 175 11.37 14.77 -19.08
N ASN A 176 10.98 13.58 -18.62
CA ASN A 176 9.76 13.39 -17.79
C ASN A 176 10.03 13.12 -16.31
N SER A 177 11.31 13.03 -15.91
CA SER A 177 11.69 12.61 -14.55
C SER A 177 11.15 13.52 -13.45
N LEU A 178 11.05 14.84 -13.69
CA LEU A 178 10.48 15.78 -12.74
C LEU A 178 8.96 15.60 -12.59
N ASN A 179 8.25 15.45 -13.71
CA ASN A 179 6.80 15.24 -13.71
C ASN A 179 6.43 13.94 -13.00
N ILE A 180 7.12 12.84 -13.29
CA ILE A 180 6.91 11.56 -12.62
C ILE A 180 7.14 11.70 -11.11
N ARG A 181 8.16 12.44 -10.69
CA ARG A 181 8.44 12.70 -9.29
C ARG A 181 7.33 13.49 -8.60
N TYR A 182 6.82 14.55 -9.22
CA TYR A 182 5.71 15.33 -8.67
C TYR A 182 4.43 14.51 -8.58
N ILE A 183 4.08 13.77 -9.63
CA ILE A 183 2.91 12.89 -9.66
C ILE A 183 3.03 11.79 -8.58
N SER A 184 4.19 11.17 -8.46
CA SER A 184 4.44 10.15 -7.42
C SER A 184 4.22 10.69 -6.02
N ARG A 185 4.67 11.90 -5.74
CA ARG A 185 4.49 12.55 -4.43
C ARG A 185 3.04 12.92 -4.19
N PHE A 186 2.38 13.50 -5.18
CA PHE A 186 0.97 13.84 -5.06
C PHE A 186 0.12 12.61 -4.76
N ILE A 187 0.29 11.54 -5.52
CA ILE A 187 -0.41 10.27 -5.30
C ILE A 187 -0.09 9.70 -3.90
N SER A 188 1.17 9.73 -3.49
CA SER A 188 1.61 9.20 -2.19
C SER A 188 1.03 10.00 -1.03
N ILE A 189 1.00 11.33 -1.13
CA ILE A 189 0.37 12.22 -0.14
C ILE A 189 -1.13 11.93 -0.08
N PHE A 190 -1.78 11.85 -1.23
CA PHE A 190 -3.21 11.57 -1.31
C PHE A 190 -3.57 10.28 -0.58
N PHE A 191 -2.92 9.17 -0.88
CA PHE A 191 -3.23 7.89 -0.22
C PHE A 191 -2.82 7.88 1.26
N GLY A 192 -1.60 8.30 1.58
CA GLY A 192 -1.12 8.29 2.97
C GLY A 192 -1.97 9.16 3.89
N LEU A 193 -2.32 10.37 3.42
CA LEU A 193 -3.14 11.30 4.19
C LEU A 193 -4.60 10.85 4.28
N SER A 194 -5.19 10.36 3.18
CA SER A 194 -6.57 9.88 3.17
C SER A 194 -6.77 8.70 4.13
N TYR A 195 -5.88 7.71 4.12
CA TYR A 195 -5.95 6.60 5.08
C TYR A 195 -5.76 7.06 6.52
N LEU A 196 -4.85 8.01 6.76
CA LEU A 196 -4.64 8.57 8.09
C LEU A 196 -5.89 9.31 8.57
N ILE A 197 -6.47 10.19 7.75
CA ILE A 197 -7.71 10.92 8.06
C ILE A 197 -8.85 9.93 8.33
N MET A 198 -9.04 8.91 7.48
CA MET A 198 -10.11 7.93 7.66
C MET A 198 -9.92 7.09 8.92
N THR A 199 -8.68 6.78 9.31
CA THR A 199 -8.40 6.10 10.59
C THR A 199 -8.91 6.91 11.78
N PHE A 200 -8.59 8.21 11.82
CA PHE A 200 -9.07 9.07 12.91
C PHE A 200 -10.58 9.37 12.81
N TYR A 201 -11.07 9.63 11.62
CA TYR A 201 -12.50 9.85 11.40
C TYR A 201 -13.36 8.70 11.90
N LEU A 202 -13.02 7.46 11.53
CA LEU A 202 -13.76 6.26 11.97
C LEU A 202 -13.58 5.96 13.47
N ARG A 203 -12.46 6.39 14.06
CA ARG A 203 -12.22 6.25 15.49
C ARG A 203 -13.14 7.13 16.33
N PHE A 204 -13.39 8.37 15.89
CA PHE A 204 -14.07 9.39 16.69
C PHE A 204 -15.52 9.65 16.26
N LYS A 205 -15.99 9.05 15.18
CA LYS A 205 -17.39 9.07 14.75
C LYS A 205 -18.13 7.83 15.23
#